data_46524c028af41c9feb62df4764c66718
#
_entry.id   46524c028af41c9feb62df4764c66718
#
_cell.length_a   1.000
_cell.length_b   1.000
_cell.length_c   1.000
_cell.angle_alpha   90.00
_cell.angle_beta   90.00
_cell.angle_gamma   90.00
#
_symmetry.space_group_name_H-M   'P 1'
#
loop_
_entity.id
_entity.type
_entity.pdbx_description
1 polymer ?
#
loop_
_entity_poly.entity_id
_entity_poly.type
_entity_poly.pdbx_seq_one_letter_code
_entity_poly.pdbx_strand_id
1 'polypeptide(L)'
;MNTSAPVLTADQAEAAALIEEWFYHLNTQIFVLCGYAGTGKTFLVDYVVRDMGLVPGESAVFVAPTGKAASVLIRAGVPAGTVHSLIYTREEDIEVDENGEVISERFLRFVKKEKIDSGIRLIVLDETSMVSDDVLRDLLSFGVKCLCCGDPAQLPPVGGSNTLLTMPVVTLKEIVRQEKDNPIVRLAERVRAGGLPRFGTDGCVEVVPRCECDRALREELFAKADQIIVGTNRTRAAVNREVRAMRGIPPEQLLPTDGEKLVWTLNDWSK
;
A
#
# COMPACT_ATOMS: atom_id res chain seq x y z
N MET A 1 -27.48 -18.94 -4.18
CA MET A 1 -27.27 -17.50 -4.35
C MET A 1 -26.84 -17.30 -5.80
N ASN A 2 -27.64 -16.58 -6.59
CA ASN A 2 -27.33 -16.30 -7.99
C ASN A 2 -26.20 -15.27 -8.03
N THR A 3 -24.95 -15.71 -8.10
CA THR A 3 -23.82 -14.83 -8.34
C THR A 3 -23.68 -14.66 -9.86
N SER A 4 -24.40 -13.69 -10.42
CA SER A 4 -24.06 -13.23 -11.78
C SER A 4 -22.57 -12.80 -11.74
N ALA A 5 -21.81 -13.20 -12.77
CA ALA A 5 -20.42 -12.74 -12.92
C ALA A 5 -20.39 -11.20 -12.84
N PRO A 6 -19.40 -10.62 -12.15
CA PRO A 6 -19.32 -9.18 -12.05
C PRO A 6 -19.13 -8.55 -13.42
N VAL A 7 -19.79 -7.43 -13.66
CA VAL A 7 -19.67 -6.69 -14.92
C VAL A 7 -18.37 -5.88 -14.86
N LEU A 8 -17.39 -6.27 -15.67
CA LEU A 8 -16.14 -5.53 -15.85
C LEU A 8 -16.38 -4.35 -16.80
N THR A 9 -15.64 -3.25 -16.59
CA THR A 9 -15.56 -2.16 -17.57
C THR A 9 -14.77 -2.61 -18.81
N ALA A 10 -14.81 -1.85 -19.89
CA ALA A 10 -14.15 -2.23 -21.13
C ALA A 10 -12.61 -2.36 -20.95
N ASP A 11 -11.99 -1.41 -20.23
CA ASP A 11 -10.55 -1.46 -19.94
C ASP A 11 -10.19 -2.55 -18.92
N GLN A 12 -11.08 -2.88 -17.99
CA GLN A 12 -10.91 -4.03 -17.09
C GLN A 12 -11.00 -5.36 -17.84
N ALA A 13 -11.92 -5.51 -18.76
CA ALA A 13 -12.06 -6.72 -19.56
C ALA A 13 -10.83 -6.94 -20.48
N GLU A 14 -10.33 -5.88 -21.11
CA GLU A 14 -9.09 -5.93 -21.87
C GLU A 14 -7.90 -6.32 -21.00
N ALA A 15 -7.77 -5.71 -19.83
CA ALA A 15 -6.69 -6.01 -18.89
C ALA A 15 -6.76 -7.46 -18.39
N ALA A 16 -7.96 -7.99 -18.12
CA ALA A 16 -8.15 -9.39 -17.74
C ALA A 16 -7.63 -10.35 -18.81
N ALA A 17 -8.03 -10.16 -20.06
CA ALA A 17 -7.59 -10.99 -21.18
C ALA A 17 -6.05 -10.95 -21.36
N LEU A 18 -5.44 -9.77 -21.24
CA LEU A 18 -3.98 -9.61 -21.34
C LEU A 18 -3.24 -10.30 -20.18
N ILE A 19 -3.78 -10.26 -18.95
CA ILE A 19 -3.21 -10.95 -17.79
C ILE A 19 -3.25 -12.46 -17.99
N GLU A 20 -4.36 -13.01 -18.48
CA GLU A 20 -4.50 -14.43 -18.76
C GLU A 20 -3.54 -14.87 -19.86
N GLU A 21 -3.49 -14.15 -20.98
CA GLU A 21 -2.56 -14.42 -22.07
C GLU A 21 -1.10 -14.42 -21.57
N TRP A 22 -0.73 -13.38 -20.80
CA TRP A 22 0.60 -13.34 -20.19
C TRP A 22 0.87 -14.52 -19.27
N PHE A 23 -0.08 -14.88 -18.42
CA PHE A 23 0.12 -15.93 -17.45
C PHE A 23 0.31 -17.30 -18.10
N TYR A 24 -0.45 -17.63 -19.13
CA TYR A 24 -0.43 -18.96 -19.75
C TYR A 24 0.51 -19.07 -20.95
N HIS A 25 0.70 -18.00 -21.70
CA HIS A 25 1.31 -18.09 -23.04
C HIS A 25 2.61 -17.31 -23.19
N LEU A 26 2.90 -16.32 -22.35
CA LEU A 26 4.12 -15.54 -22.46
C LEU A 26 5.19 -16.00 -21.45
N ASN A 27 6.46 -15.99 -21.90
CA ASN A 27 7.60 -16.36 -21.04
C ASN A 27 8.13 -15.19 -20.18
N THR A 28 7.56 -14.00 -20.31
CA THR A 28 7.94 -12.87 -19.48
C THR A 28 7.51 -13.09 -18.04
N GLN A 29 8.41 -12.82 -17.09
CA GLN A 29 8.14 -13.04 -15.66
C GLN A 29 7.22 -11.98 -15.07
N ILE A 30 7.23 -10.77 -15.62
CA ILE A 30 6.55 -9.60 -15.06
C ILE A 30 5.41 -9.15 -15.97
N PHE A 31 4.28 -8.81 -15.36
CA PHE A 31 3.20 -8.03 -15.98
C PHE A 31 2.95 -6.77 -15.15
N VAL A 32 2.83 -5.61 -15.77
CA VAL A 32 2.61 -4.34 -15.10
C VAL A 32 1.24 -3.79 -15.42
N LEU A 33 0.35 -3.82 -14.42
CA LEU A 33 -0.98 -3.24 -14.44
C LEU A 33 -0.95 -1.89 -13.73
N CYS A 34 -1.07 -0.82 -14.49
CA CYS A 34 -1.24 0.51 -13.93
C CYS A 34 -2.71 0.91 -13.85
N GLY A 35 -3.02 1.86 -12.99
CA GLY A 35 -4.33 2.47 -12.91
C GLY A 35 -4.41 3.44 -11.76
N TYR A 36 -5.26 4.43 -11.90
CA TYR A 36 -5.47 5.45 -10.88
C TYR A 36 -6.22 4.90 -9.66
N ALA A 37 -6.23 5.68 -8.57
CA ALA A 37 -7.06 5.36 -7.43
C ALA A 37 -8.55 5.26 -7.86
N GLY A 38 -9.25 4.21 -7.42
CA GLY A 38 -10.66 4.01 -7.75
C GLY A 38 -10.94 3.32 -9.08
N THR A 39 -9.95 2.93 -9.89
CA THR A 39 -10.16 2.16 -11.14
C THR A 39 -10.43 0.67 -10.92
N GLY A 40 -10.45 0.20 -9.68
CA GLY A 40 -10.78 -1.20 -9.36
C GLY A 40 -9.66 -2.20 -9.61
N LYS A 41 -8.38 -1.79 -9.60
CA LYS A 41 -7.21 -2.70 -9.78
C LYS A 41 -7.30 -3.95 -8.92
N THR A 42 -7.42 -3.78 -7.61
CA THR A 42 -7.45 -4.89 -6.63
C THR A 42 -8.61 -5.84 -6.90
N PHE A 43 -9.79 -5.30 -7.20
CA PHE A 43 -10.96 -6.09 -7.56
C PHE A 43 -10.72 -6.89 -8.84
N LEU A 44 -10.22 -6.25 -9.90
CA LEU A 44 -9.92 -6.90 -11.16
C LEU A 44 -8.94 -8.05 -10.99
N VAL A 45 -7.84 -7.82 -10.24
CA VAL A 45 -6.80 -8.84 -10.06
C VAL A 45 -7.30 -10.02 -9.25
N ASP A 46 -8.05 -9.80 -8.15
CA ASP A 46 -8.67 -10.90 -7.40
C ASP A 46 -9.66 -11.69 -8.27
N TYR A 47 -10.46 -11.00 -9.09
CA TYR A 47 -11.36 -11.63 -10.04
C TYR A 47 -10.60 -12.53 -11.04
N VAL A 48 -9.59 -11.99 -11.73
CA VAL A 48 -8.81 -12.72 -12.74
C VAL A 48 -8.06 -13.90 -12.12
N VAL A 49 -7.45 -13.72 -10.94
CA VAL A 49 -6.76 -14.79 -10.22
C VAL A 49 -7.69 -15.98 -9.95
N ARG A 50 -8.92 -15.71 -9.51
CA ARG A 50 -9.93 -16.76 -9.26
C ARG A 50 -10.46 -17.37 -10.55
N ASP A 51 -10.66 -16.58 -11.58
CA ASP A 51 -11.13 -17.03 -12.89
C ASP A 51 -10.10 -17.96 -13.55
N MET A 52 -8.81 -17.68 -13.39
CA MET A 52 -7.72 -18.57 -13.79
C MET A 52 -7.60 -19.86 -12.94
N GLY A 53 -8.48 -20.08 -11.97
CA GLY A 53 -8.45 -21.25 -11.07
C GLY A 53 -7.30 -21.22 -10.07
N LEU A 54 -6.70 -20.05 -9.81
CA LEU A 54 -5.70 -19.90 -8.76
C LEU A 54 -6.38 -19.59 -7.43
N VAL A 55 -5.79 -20.05 -6.33
CA VAL A 55 -6.33 -19.87 -4.98
C VAL A 55 -5.54 -18.78 -4.27
N PRO A 56 -6.19 -17.63 -3.93
CA PRO A 56 -5.56 -16.57 -3.14
C PRO A 56 -5.08 -17.07 -1.78
N GLY A 57 -3.81 -16.79 -1.45
CA GLY A 57 -3.15 -17.26 -0.24
C GLY A 57 -2.44 -18.63 -0.38
N GLU A 58 -2.63 -19.33 -1.50
CA GLU A 58 -2.00 -20.62 -1.78
C GLU A 58 -1.19 -20.53 -3.09
N SER A 59 -1.83 -20.78 -4.24
CA SER A 59 -1.17 -20.74 -5.55
C SER A 59 -1.01 -19.34 -6.13
N ALA A 60 -1.75 -18.35 -5.63
CA ALA A 60 -1.55 -16.93 -5.89
C ALA A 60 -1.38 -16.16 -4.56
N VAL A 61 -0.22 -15.54 -4.35
CA VAL A 61 0.09 -14.82 -3.12
C VAL A 61 0.06 -13.32 -3.37
N PHE A 62 -0.78 -12.63 -2.59
CA PHE A 62 -0.88 -11.18 -2.64
C PHE A 62 0.05 -10.55 -1.62
N VAL A 63 0.87 -9.62 -2.06
CA VAL A 63 1.81 -8.90 -1.21
C VAL A 63 1.77 -7.40 -1.46
N ALA A 64 2.07 -6.65 -0.41
CA ALA A 64 2.15 -5.20 -0.45
C ALA A 64 3.43 -4.70 0.24
N PRO A 65 3.89 -3.47 -0.03
CA PRO A 65 5.12 -2.94 0.57
C PRO A 65 5.01 -2.71 2.08
N THR A 66 3.81 -2.50 2.60
CA THR A 66 3.59 -2.21 4.02
C THR A 66 2.47 -3.06 4.61
N GLY A 67 2.52 -3.30 5.94
CA GLY A 67 1.44 -3.99 6.66
C GLY A 67 0.09 -3.28 6.55
N LYS A 68 0.09 -1.93 6.46
CA LYS A 68 -1.14 -1.16 6.25
C LYS A 68 -1.76 -1.45 4.88
N ALA A 69 -0.96 -1.49 3.83
CA ALA A 69 -1.44 -1.82 2.49
C ALA A 69 -1.95 -3.28 2.42
N ALA A 70 -1.21 -4.23 3.02
CA ALA A 70 -1.67 -5.61 3.14
C ALA A 70 -3.00 -5.71 3.91
N SER A 71 -3.19 -4.94 4.98
CA SER A 71 -4.45 -4.89 5.74
C SER A 71 -5.65 -4.39 4.91
N VAL A 72 -5.42 -3.54 3.91
CA VAL A 72 -6.48 -3.10 2.98
C VAL A 72 -6.94 -4.26 2.10
N LEU A 73 -6.01 -5.07 1.58
CA LEU A 73 -6.31 -6.28 0.82
C LEU A 73 -7.10 -7.28 1.67
N ILE A 74 -6.64 -7.53 2.90
CA ILE A 74 -7.32 -8.45 3.84
C ILE A 74 -8.75 -7.99 4.13
N ARG A 75 -8.99 -6.70 4.35
CA ARG A 75 -10.34 -6.14 4.54
C ARG A 75 -11.21 -6.27 3.30
N ALA A 76 -10.62 -6.30 2.12
CA ALA A 76 -11.32 -6.57 0.87
C ALA A 76 -11.60 -8.06 0.64
N GLY A 77 -11.22 -8.94 1.58
CA GLY A 77 -11.42 -10.39 1.50
C GLY A 77 -10.32 -11.15 0.76
N VAL A 78 -9.17 -10.51 0.51
CA VAL A 78 -8.04 -11.12 -0.18
C VAL A 78 -6.93 -11.40 0.84
N PRO A 79 -6.53 -12.68 1.07
CA PRO A 79 -5.40 -13.01 1.92
C PRO A 79 -4.12 -12.32 1.40
N ALA A 80 -3.45 -11.55 2.25
CA ALA A 80 -2.28 -10.79 1.84
C ALA A 80 -1.25 -10.66 2.96
N GLY A 81 0.01 -10.49 2.57
CA GLY A 81 1.13 -10.21 3.46
C GLY A 81 1.98 -9.03 3.00
N THR A 82 3.13 -8.83 3.63
CA THR A 82 4.11 -7.87 3.13
C THR A 82 5.09 -8.56 2.19
N VAL A 83 5.61 -7.82 1.20
CA VAL A 83 6.67 -8.35 0.32
C VAL A 83 7.87 -8.84 1.14
N HIS A 84 8.24 -8.11 2.20
CA HIS A 84 9.34 -8.49 3.08
C HIS A 84 9.09 -9.84 3.78
N SER A 85 7.89 -10.08 4.31
CA SER A 85 7.57 -11.36 4.95
C SER A 85 7.58 -12.55 3.98
N LEU A 86 7.27 -12.31 2.70
CA LEU A 86 7.33 -13.35 1.69
C LEU A 86 8.78 -13.75 1.39
N ILE A 87 9.69 -12.77 1.17
CA ILE A 87 11.01 -13.02 0.58
C ILE A 87 12.19 -12.97 1.56
N TYR A 88 12.00 -12.43 2.77
CA TYR A 88 13.05 -12.33 3.78
C TYR A 88 12.70 -13.07 5.06
N THR A 89 13.76 -13.46 5.78
CA THR A 89 13.73 -13.83 7.20
C THR A 89 14.44 -12.75 8.00
N ARG A 90 14.07 -12.62 9.28
CA ARG A 90 14.82 -11.78 10.22
C ARG A 90 15.97 -12.59 10.79
N GLU A 91 17.14 -12.01 10.80
CA GLU A 91 18.26 -12.49 11.60
C GLU A 91 18.26 -11.68 12.91
N GLU A 92 18.17 -12.38 14.02
CA GLU A 92 18.07 -11.82 15.36
C GLU A 92 19.17 -12.40 16.23
N ASP A 93 19.70 -11.56 17.10
CA ASP A 93 20.60 -11.98 18.19
C ASP A 93 19.72 -12.20 19.43
N ILE A 94 19.66 -13.44 19.89
CA ILE A 94 18.80 -13.87 20.99
C ILE A 94 19.68 -14.26 22.17
N GLU A 95 19.64 -13.50 23.24
CA GLU A 95 20.25 -13.85 24.52
C GLU A 95 19.23 -14.64 25.35
N VAL A 96 19.63 -15.79 25.84
CA VAL A 96 18.83 -16.63 26.73
C VAL A 96 19.50 -16.74 28.13
N ASP A 97 18.69 -16.91 29.17
CA ASP A 97 19.14 -17.19 30.51
C ASP A 97 19.57 -18.67 30.70
N GLU A 98 20.02 -19.01 31.92
CA GLU A 98 20.47 -20.37 32.29
C GLU A 98 19.31 -21.43 32.16
N ASN A 99 18.07 -21.00 32.12
CA ASN A 99 16.88 -21.84 31.98
C ASN A 99 16.38 -21.93 30.51
N GLY A 100 17.04 -21.21 29.58
CA GLY A 100 16.66 -21.14 28.17
C GLY A 100 15.53 -20.13 27.88
N GLU A 101 15.20 -19.24 28.84
CA GLU A 101 14.24 -18.16 28.61
C GLU A 101 14.92 -16.97 27.92
N VAL A 102 14.21 -16.37 26.96
CA VAL A 102 14.73 -15.23 26.19
C VAL A 102 14.83 -13.99 27.07
N ILE A 103 16.04 -13.49 27.29
CA ILE A 103 16.32 -12.26 28.05
C ILE A 103 16.23 -11.04 27.14
N SER A 104 16.80 -11.14 25.92
CA SER A 104 16.76 -10.07 24.95
C SER A 104 16.72 -10.60 23.51
N GLU A 105 16.01 -9.87 22.64
CA GLU A 105 16.00 -10.09 21.20
C GLU A 105 16.46 -8.81 20.51
N ARG A 106 17.51 -8.89 19.71
CA ARG A 106 18.02 -7.77 18.94
C ARG A 106 17.95 -8.08 17.45
N PHE A 107 17.12 -7.31 16.72
CA PHE A 107 17.10 -7.37 15.26
C PHE A 107 18.46 -6.95 14.68
N LEU A 108 19.05 -7.80 13.84
CA LEU A 108 20.30 -7.53 13.13
C LEU A 108 20.00 -7.05 11.70
N ARG A 109 19.36 -7.88 10.91
CA ARG A 109 19.09 -7.58 9.49
C ARG A 109 18.02 -8.47 8.91
N PHE A 110 17.56 -8.12 7.71
CA PHE A 110 16.79 -9.01 6.85
C PHE A 110 17.75 -9.83 5.98
N VAL A 111 17.49 -11.13 5.91
CA VAL A 111 18.22 -12.08 5.06
C VAL A 111 17.26 -12.65 4.04
N LYS A 112 17.62 -12.58 2.75
CA LYS A 112 16.81 -13.15 1.69
C LYS A 112 16.69 -14.66 1.87
N LYS A 113 15.47 -15.20 1.76
CA LYS A 113 15.22 -16.63 1.79
C LYS A 113 15.87 -17.31 0.59
N GLU A 114 16.31 -18.53 0.74
CA GLU A 114 16.83 -19.32 -0.38
C GLU A 114 15.69 -19.74 -1.34
N LYS A 115 14.51 -19.98 -0.80
CA LYS A 115 13.31 -20.39 -1.55
C LYS A 115 12.04 -19.90 -0.88
N ILE A 116 11.00 -19.72 -1.67
CA ILE A 116 9.61 -19.56 -1.23
C ILE A 116 8.84 -20.83 -1.50
N ASP A 117 7.58 -20.90 -1.05
CA ASP A 117 6.75 -22.09 -1.26
C ASP A 117 6.64 -22.42 -2.76
N SER A 118 6.94 -23.68 -3.10
CA SER A 118 6.92 -24.19 -4.48
C SER A 118 5.50 -24.31 -5.08
N GLY A 119 4.47 -24.25 -4.26
CA GLY A 119 3.06 -24.18 -4.69
C GLY A 119 2.67 -22.84 -5.27
N ILE A 120 3.44 -21.78 -5.00
CA ILE A 120 3.16 -20.42 -5.49
C ILE A 120 3.45 -20.35 -7.01
N ARG A 121 2.42 -20.08 -7.79
CA ARG A 121 2.48 -19.92 -9.25
C ARG A 121 2.45 -18.47 -9.70
N LEU A 122 1.85 -17.60 -8.88
CA LEU A 122 1.71 -16.17 -9.15
C LEU A 122 1.94 -15.36 -7.87
N ILE A 123 2.74 -14.32 -7.97
CA ILE A 123 2.85 -13.27 -6.96
C ILE A 123 2.13 -12.04 -7.49
N VAL A 124 1.18 -11.51 -6.73
CA VAL A 124 0.53 -10.23 -6.99
C VAL A 124 1.13 -9.21 -6.05
N LEU A 125 1.88 -8.25 -6.60
CA LEU A 125 2.48 -7.15 -5.86
C LEU A 125 1.61 -5.91 -6.03
N ASP A 126 0.83 -5.59 -5.00
CA ASP A 126 0.02 -4.35 -4.97
C ASP A 126 0.83 -3.17 -4.44
N GLU A 127 0.43 -1.96 -4.77
CA GLU A 127 1.12 -0.70 -4.44
C GLU A 127 2.62 -0.72 -4.83
N THR A 128 2.92 -1.25 -6.02
CA THR A 128 4.28 -1.41 -6.54
C THR A 128 5.10 -0.11 -6.53
N SER A 129 4.45 1.06 -6.63
CA SER A 129 5.10 2.39 -6.60
C SER A 129 5.99 2.61 -5.37
N MET A 130 5.72 1.94 -4.26
CA MET A 130 6.47 2.08 -3.01
C MET A 130 7.62 1.06 -2.86
N VAL A 131 7.79 0.13 -3.80
CA VAL A 131 8.80 -0.93 -3.74
C VAL A 131 10.05 -0.48 -4.50
N SER A 132 11.22 -0.56 -3.86
CA SER A 132 12.49 -0.24 -4.51
C SER A 132 12.92 -1.31 -5.51
N ASP A 133 13.74 -0.93 -6.49
CA ASP A 133 14.27 -1.85 -7.49
C ASP A 133 15.08 -3.01 -6.87
N ASP A 134 15.72 -2.82 -5.70
CA ASP A 134 16.44 -3.88 -5.01
C ASP A 134 15.49 -4.95 -4.44
N VAL A 135 14.45 -4.54 -3.74
CA VAL A 135 13.42 -5.46 -3.22
C VAL A 135 12.71 -6.18 -4.37
N LEU A 136 12.46 -5.47 -5.46
CA LEU A 136 11.85 -6.05 -6.64
C LEU A 136 12.77 -7.11 -7.28
N ARG A 137 14.07 -6.82 -7.40
CA ARG A 137 15.07 -7.77 -7.91
C ARG A 137 15.13 -9.02 -7.05
N ASP A 138 15.10 -8.87 -5.72
CA ASP A 138 15.06 -10.00 -4.79
C ASP A 138 13.78 -10.83 -4.95
N LEU A 139 12.63 -10.18 -5.08
CA LEU A 139 11.34 -10.85 -5.34
C LEU A 139 11.39 -11.66 -6.64
N LEU A 140 11.87 -11.06 -7.71
CA LEU A 140 11.94 -11.71 -9.04
C LEU A 140 12.96 -12.84 -9.10
N SER A 141 13.98 -12.84 -8.23
CA SER A 141 15.00 -13.90 -8.19
C SER A 141 14.46 -15.28 -7.83
N PHE A 142 13.24 -15.37 -7.30
CA PHE A 142 12.57 -16.66 -7.06
C PHE A 142 11.97 -17.31 -8.32
N GLY A 143 11.99 -16.63 -9.47
CA GLY A 143 11.56 -17.20 -10.75
C GLY A 143 10.04 -17.33 -10.92
N VAL A 144 9.23 -16.89 -9.95
CA VAL A 144 7.77 -16.95 -10.01
C VAL A 144 7.24 -15.77 -10.82
N LYS A 145 6.17 -15.97 -11.59
CA LYS A 145 5.48 -14.88 -12.31
C LYS A 145 4.96 -13.83 -11.33
N CYS A 146 5.16 -12.55 -11.68
CA CYS A 146 4.82 -11.42 -10.83
C CYS A 146 3.92 -10.42 -11.57
N LEU A 147 2.68 -10.28 -11.09
CA LEU A 147 1.74 -9.25 -11.52
C LEU A 147 1.90 -8.03 -10.62
N CYS A 148 2.50 -6.98 -11.16
CA CYS A 148 2.79 -5.73 -10.46
C CYS A 148 1.67 -4.73 -10.69
N CYS A 149 0.99 -4.32 -9.61
CA CYS A 149 -0.11 -3.37 -9.63
C CYS A 149 0.32 -2.05 -8.99
N GLY A 150 0.09 -0.92 -9.66
CA GLY A 150 0.48 0.37 -9.11
C GLY A 150 -0.23 1.55 -9.75
N ASP A 151 -0.01 2.70 -9.16
CA ASP A 151 -0.46 3.99 -9.69
C ASP A 151 0.78 4.82 -10.04
N PRO A 152 1.01 5.13 -11.33
CA PRO A 152 2.19 5.88 -11.76
C PRO A 152 2.21 7.34 -11.28
N ALA A 153 1.07 7.84 -10.77
CA ALA A 153 0.97 9.18 -10.20
C ALA A 153 1.26 9.23 -8.69
N GLN A 154 1.46 8.09 -8.04
CA GLN A 154 1.85 8.04 -6.64
C GLN A 154 3.34 8.33 -6.45
N LEU A 155 3.71 8.65 -5.20
CA LEU A 155 5.10 8.95 -4.86
C LEU A 155 6.00 7.70 -5.03
N PRO A 156 7.24 7.88 -5.53
CA PRO A 156 8.21 6.81 -5.62
C PRO A 156 8.68 6.35 -4.22
N PRO A 157 9.38 5.21 -4.13
CA PRO A 157 9.93 4.73 -2.86
C PRO A 157 10.93 5.72 -2.27
N VAL A 158 10.98 5.79 -0.92
CA VAL A 158 11.91 6.68 -0.22
C VAL A 158 13.35 6.17 -0.39
N GLY A 159 14.22 7.00 -0.95
CA GLY A 159 15.64 6.68 -1.13
C GLY A 159 15.94 5.64 -2.21
N GLY A 160 14.98 5.31 -3.06
CA GLY A 160 15.13 4.37 -4.17
C GLY A 160 14.43 4.83 -5.44
N SER A 161 14.55 4.03 -6.48
CA SER A 161 13.83 4.18 -7.75
C SER A 161 12.87 3.01 -7.94
N ASN A 162 11.85 3.22 -8.75
CA ASN A 162 10.99 2.18 -9.28
C ASN A 162 10.71 2.50 -10.75
N THR A 163 11.37 1.76 -11.62
CA THR A 163 11.27 1.99 -13.07
C THR A 163 10.15 1.21 -13.73
N LEU A 164 9.60 0.20 -13.05
CA LEU A 164 8.56 -0.68 -13.60
C LEU A 164 7.32 0.07 -14.05
N LEU A 165 6.85 1.02 -13.25
CA LEU A 165 5.61 1.75 -13.54
C LEU A 165 5.74 2.75 -14.69
N THR A 166 6.96 2.96 -15.20
CA THR A 166 7.17 3.79 -16.40
C THR A 166 6.87 3.05 -17.69
N MET A 167 6.73 1.72 -17.63
CA MET A 167 6.48 0.84 -18.77
C MET A 167 5.30 -0.11 -18.52
N PRO A 168 4.09 0.42 -18.32
CA PRO A 168 2.91 -0.41 -18.07
C PRO A 168 2.55 -1.22 -19.31
N VAL A 169 2.13 -2.48 -19.12
CA VAL A 169 1.52 -3.28 -20.19
C VAL A 169 0.11 -2.77 -20.48
N VAL A 170 -0.64 -2.46 -19.41
CA VAL A 170 -1.99 -1.91 -19.53
C VAL A 170 -2.23 -0.90 -18.40
N THR A 171 -3.06 0.10 -18.70
CA THR A 171 -3.43 1.15 -17.72
C THR A 171 -4.94 1.31 -17.66
N LEU A 172 -5.53 1.03 -16.49
CA LEU A 172 -6.94 1.31 -16.24
C LEU A 172 -7.16 2.82 -16.08
N LYS A 173 -8.09 3.36 -16.83
CA LYS A 173 -8.40 4.80 -16.87
C LYS A 173 -9.77 5.11 -16.28
N GLU A 174 -10.73 4.18 -16.40
CA GLU A 174 -12.08 4.40 -15.94
C GLU A 174 -12.17 4.31 -14.40
N ILE A 175 -12.66 5.39 -13.78
CA ILE A 175 -12.86 5.46 -12.33
C ILE A 175 -14.21 4.84 -11.99
N VAL A 176 -14.19 3.73 -11.23
CA VAL A 176 -15.39 2.95 -10.88
C VAL A 176 -15.95 3.32 -9.50
N ARG A 177 -15.09 3.73 -8.57
CA ARG A 177 -15.43 3.84 -7.14
C ARG A 177 -16.09 5.15 -6.71
N GLN A 178 -15.92 6.21 -7.45
CA GLN A 178 -16.40 7.54 -7.04
C GLN A 178 -17.12 8.20 -8.20
N GLU A 179 -18.14 8.97 -7.85
CA GLU A 179 -18.84 9.80 -8.83
C GLU A 179 -17.84 10.76 -9.49
N LYS A 180 -17.93 10.90 -10.81
CA LYS A 180 -17.04 11.79 -11.60
C LYS A 180 -17.05 13.24 -11.09
N ASP A 181 -18.14 13.63 -10.44
CA ASP A 181 -18.33 14.98 -9.90
C ASP A 181 -17.84 15.14 -8.45
N ASN A 182 -17.21 14.12 -7.85
CA ASN A 182 -16.69 14.22 -6.49
C ASN A 182 -15.52 15.22 -6.42
N PRO A 183 -15.60 16.24 -5.54
CA PRO A 183 -14.56 17.27 -5.40
C PRO A 183 -13.16 16.73 -5.11
N ILE A 184 -13.07 15.62 -4.36
CA ILE A 184 -11.80 14.96 -4.04
C ILE A 184 -11.16 14.39 -5.32
N VAL A 185 -11.97 13.77 -6.20
CA VAL A 185 -11.50 13.23 -7.47
C VAL A 185 -11.03 14.37 -8.38
N ARG A 186 -11.81 15.44 -8.51
CA ARG A 186 -11.42 16.62 -9.30
C ARG A 186 -10.11 17.24 -8.83
N LEU A 187 -9.92 17.35 -7.50
CA LEU A 187 -8.66 17.84 -6.94
C LEU A 187 -7.49 16.91 -7.27
N ALA A 188 -7.67 15.59 -7.09
CA ALA A 188 -6.65 14.60 -7.38
C ALA A 188 -6.26 14.59 -8.87
N GLU A 189 -7.23 14.66 -9.79
CA GLU A 189 -7.00 14.75 -11.24
C GLU A 189 -6.24 16.01 -11.61
N ARG A 190 -6.62 17.15 -11.02
CA ARG A 190 -5.93 18.42 -11.24
C ARG A 190 -4.46 18.38 -10.82
N VAL A 191 -4.18 17.85 -9.61
CA VAL A 191 -2.80 17.70 -9.10
C VAL A 191 -2.01 16.74 -9.98
N ARG A 192 -2.62 15.65 -10.40
CA ARG A 192 -2.02 14.68 -11.32
C ARG A 192 -1.65 15.29 -12.68
N ALA A 193 -2.49 16.18 -13.20
CA ALA A 193 -2.19 16.94 -14.42
C ALA A 193 -1.13 18.04 -14.24
N GLY A 194 -0.48 18.12 -13.07
CA GLY A 194 0.52 19.14 -12.75
C GLY A 194 -0.06 20.50 -12.35
N GLY A 195 -1.40 20.58 -12.17
CA GLY A 195 -2.06 21.79 -11.70
C GLY A 195 -1.94 21.98 -10.19
N LEU A 196 -1.92 23.23 -9.74
CA LEU A 196 -1.97 23.54 -8.31
C LEU A 196 -3.40 23.50 -7.76
N PRO A 197 -3.60 23.10 -6.50
CA PRO A 197 -4.87 23.28 -5.81
C PRO A 197 -5.31 24.73 -5.85
N ARG A 198 -6.60 24.97 -6.07
CA ARG A 198 -7.16 26.33 -5.95
C ARG A 198 -7.60 26.56 -4.52
N PHE A 199 -7.29 27.74 -3.97
CA PHE A 199 -7.78 28.15 -2.65
C PHE A 199 -9.30 28.31 -2.66
N GLY A 200 -9.92 28.00 -1.53
CA GLY A 200 -11.36 28.06 -1.33
C GLY A 200 -12.00 26.69 -1.15
N THR A 201 -13.32 26.68 -1.14
CA THR A 201 -14.15 25.48 -0.88
C THR A 201 -14.77 24.97 -2.17
N ASP A 202 -14.71 23.66 -2.39
CA ASP A 202 -15.41 22.95 -3.44
C ASP A 202 -16.06 21.69 -2.81
N GLY A 203 -17.33 21.78 -2.48
CA GLY A 203 -18.08 20.73 -1.79
C GLY A 203 -17.45 20.33 -0.46
N CYS A 204 -16.97 19.10 -0.35
CA CYS A 204 -16.32 18.58 0.86
C CYS A 204 -14.79 18.86 0.92
N VAL A 205 -14.24 19.54 -0.08
CA VAL A 205 -12.81 19.90 -0.13
C VAL A 205 -12.63 21.37 0.17
N GLU A 206 -11.74 21.68 1.09
CA GLU A 206 -11.31 23.04 1.39
C GLU A 206 -9.80 23.15 1.24
N VAL A 207 -9.33 24.15 0.53
CA VAL A 207 -7.91 24.47 0.34
C VAL A 207 -7.62 25.84 0.92
N VAL A 208 -6.87 25.87 2.01
CA VAL A 208 -6.55 27.09 2.75
C VAL A 208 -5.10 27.50 2.48
N PRO A 209 -4.84 28.79 2.15
CA PRO A 209 -3.48 29.29 2.07
C PRO A 209 -2.77 29.16 3.42
N ARG A 210 -1.49 28.81 3.40
CA ARG A 210 -0.72 28.65 4.65
C ARG A 210 -0.69 29.93 5.49
N CYS A 211 -0.72 31.10 4.87
CA CYS A 211 -0.74 32.41 5.56
C CYS A 211 -2.06 32.67 6.29
N GLU A 212 -3.15 32.04 5.89
CA GLU A 212 -4.47 32.13 6.51
C GLU A 212 -4.74 31.04 7.55
N CYS A 213 -3.92 30.01 7.56
CA CYS A 213 -4.00 28.93 8.55
C CYS A 213 -3.29 29.36 9.83
N ASP A 214 -3.95 30.21 10.64
CA ASP A 214 -3.45 30.61 11.95
C ASP A 214 -3.51 29.45 12.97
N ARG A 215 -3.09 29.74 14.20
CA ARG A 215 -3.08 28.71 15.24
C ARG A 215 -4.48 28.22 15.60
N ALA A 216 -5.45 29.11 15.68
CA ALA A 216 -6.82 28.76 16.10
C ALA A 216 -7.50 27.86 15.06
N LEU A 217 -7.43 28.22 13.78
CA LEU A 217 -7.93 27.40 12.68
C LEU A 217 -7.25 26.03 12.63
N ARG A 218 -5.92 25.99 12.81
CA ARG A 218 -5.18 24.74 12.81
C ARG A 218 -5.59 23.83 13.97
N GLU A 219 -5.74 24.35 15.17
CA GLU A 219 -6.21 23.60 16.34
C GLU A 219 -7.63 23.07 16.11
N GLU A 220 -8.51 23.85 15.52
CA GLU A 220 -9.87 23.43 15.15
C GLU A 220 -9.84 22.28 14.13
N LEU A 221 -9.05 22.40 13.06
CA LEU A 221 -8.92 21.37 12.04
C LEU A 221 -8.33 20.08 12.62
N PHE A 222 -7.31 20.17 13.49
CA PHE A 222 -6.70 19.00 14.13
C PHE A 222 -7.68 18.28 15.09
N ALA A 223 -8.53 19.02 15.78
CA ALA A 223 -9.54 18.46 16.67
C ALA A 223 -10.64 17.70 15.92
N LYS A 224 -10.97 18.12 14.69
CA LYS A 224 -12.02 17.52 13.85
C LYS A 224 -11.51 16.39 12.96
N ALA A 225 -10.21 16.36 12.66
CA ALA A 225 -9.65 15.42 11.69
C ALA A 225 -9.59 13.99 12.23
N ASP A 226 -10.11 13.03 11.47
CA ASP A 226 -9.91 11.60 11.71
C ASP A 226 -8.46 11.19 11.44
N GLN A 227 -7.81 11.84 10.47
CA GLN A 227 -6.43 11.57 10.07
C GLN A 227 -5.76 12.84 9.57
N ILE A 228 -4.51 13.09 10.05
CA ILE A 228 -3.66 14.19 9.58
C ILE A 228 -2.53 13.59 8.75
N ILE A 229 -2.40 14.04 7.50
CA ILE A 229 -1.37 13.56 6.56
C ILE A 229 -0.33 14.64 6.38
N VAL A 230 0.95 14.26 6.46
CA VAL A 230 2.09 15.18 6.35
C VAL A 230 3.19 14.59 5.47
N GLY A 231 4.01 15.44 4.86
CA GLY A 231 5.03 15.01 3.90
C GLY A 231 6.32 14.45 4.51
N THR A 232 6.63 14.70 5.79
CA THR A 232 7.89 14.25 6.40
C THR A 232 7.71 13.69 7.80
N ASN A 233 8.61 12.77 8.21
CA ASN A 233 8.63 12.24 9.57
C ASN A 233 8.88 13.33 10.64
N ARG A 234 9.68 14.36 10.31
CA ARG A 234 9.90 15.51 11.19
C ARG A 234 8.60 16.27 11.46
N THR A 235 7.83 16.56 10.39
CA THR A 235 6.53 17.21 10.51
C THR A 235 5.53 16.33 11.27
N ARG A 236 5.52 15.01 11.00
CA ARG A 236 4.69 14.06 11.75
C ARG A 236 4.96 14.11 13.25
N ALA A 237 6.23 14.08 13.65
CA ALA A 237 6.60 14.15 15.06
C ALA A 237 6.20 15.49 15.71
N ALA A 238 6.30 16.60 14.97
CA ALA A 238 5.88 17.92 15.45
C ALA A 238 4.36 17.98 15.63
N VAL A 239 3.60 17.53 14.63
CA VAL A 239 2.12 17.49 14.68
C VAL A 239 1.63 16.57 15.79
N ASN A 240 2.23 15.40 15.96
CA ASN A 240 1.85 14.49 17.05
C ASN A 240 2.04 15.13 18.42
N ARG A 241 3.15 15.86 18.65
CA ARG A 241 3.37 16.59 19.90
C ARG A 241 2.33 17.68 20.11
N GLU A 242 2.00 18.42 19.05
CA GLU A 242 0.99 19.48 19.12
C GLU A 242 -0.40 18.93 19.47
N VAL A 243 -0.84 17.85 18.79
CA VAL A 243 -2.12 17.20 19.06
C VAL A 243 -2.16 16.59 20.48
N ARG A 244 -1.05 16.00 20.96
CA ARG A 244 -0.96 15.50 22.35
C ARG A 244 -1.07 16.63 23.37
N ALA A 245 -0.40 17.77 23.12
CA ALA A 245 -0.52 18.94 23.98
C ALA A 245 -1.94 19.50 24.02
N MET A 246 -2.66 19.55 22.87
CA MET A 246 -4.08 19.94 22.80
C MET A 246 -4.97 19.01 23.64
N ARG A 247 -4.61 17.74 23.78
CA ARG A 247 -5.29 16.74 24.64
C ARG A 247 -4.86 16.80 26.09
N GLY A 248 -3.99 17.74 26.47
CA GLY A 248 -3.48 17.87 27.84
C GLY A 248 -2.44 16.81 28.22
N ILE A 249 -1.85 16.09 27.25
CA ILE A 249 -0.81 15.08 27.52
C ILE A 249 0.54 15.79 27.62
N PRO A 250 1.23 15.68 28.77
CA PRO A 250 2.50 16.39 28.99
C PRO A 250 3.62 15.81 28.11
N PRO A 251 4.59 16.64 27.68
CA PRO A 251 5.66 16.23 26.76
C PRO A 251 6.55 15.08 27.29
N GLU A 252 6.70 14.98 28.60
CA GLU A 252 7.47 13.94 29.30
C GLU A 252 6.76 12.58 29.31
N GLN A 253 5.47 12.53 29.05
CA GLN A 253 4.72 11.28 28.93
C GLN A 253 4.99 10.61 27.59
N LEU A 254 5.90 9.65 27.58
CA LEU A 254 6.29 8.92 26.36
C LEU A 254 5.31 7.80 26.00
N LEU A 255 4.69 7.18 26.99
CA LEU A 255 3.74 6.10 26.77
C LEU A 255 2.39 6.64 26.27
N PRO A 256 1.70 5.85 25.42
CA PRO A 256 0.36 6.20 24.95
C PRO A 256 -0.65 6.30 26.09
N THR A 257 -1.67 7.10 25.86
CA THR A 257 -2.85 7.22 26.74
C THR A 257 -4.08 6.67 26.06
N ASP A 258 -5.14 6.41 26.85
CA ASP A 258 -6.42 5.95 26.31
C ASP A 258 -6.95 6.89 25.21
N GLY A 259 -7.42 6.32 24.12
CA GLY A 259 -7.95 7.05 22.96
C GLY A 259 -6.90 7.58 21.97
N GLU A 260 -5.59 7.35 22.19
CA GLU A 260 -4.59 7.61 21.17
C GLU A 260 -4.58 6.50 20.11
N LYS A 261 -4.60 6.89 18.82
CA LYS A 261 -4.40 5.94 17.71
C LYS A 261 -2.92 5.59 17.61
N LEU A 262 -2.61 4.30 17.67
CA LEU A 262 -1.25 3.79 17.55
C LEU A 262 -1.04 3.10 16.22
N VAL A 263 0.16 3.20 15.71
CA VAL A 263 0.63 2.45 14.53
C VAL A 263 1.90 1.69 14.93
N TRP A 264 1.88 0.39 14.77
CA TRP A 264 3.08 -0.42 14.89
C TRP A 264 4.02 -0.06 13.75
N THR A 265 5.23 0.35 14.09
CA THR A 265 6.27 0.72 13.12
C THR A 265 7.20 -0.45 12.80
N LEU A 266 7.10 -1.52 13.55
CA LEU A 266 7.82 -2.78 13.34
C LEU A 266 6.78 -3.90 13.20
N ASN A 267 7.03 -4.85 12.31
CA ASN A 267 6.19 -6.04 12.19
C ASN A 267 6.43 -6.94 13.42
N ASP A 268 5.36 -7.42 14.02
CA ASP A 268 5.44 -8.52 14.99
C ASP A 268 5.46 -9.84 14.21
N TRP A 269 6.61 -10.49 14.18
CA TRP A 269 6.83 -11.74 13.44
C TRP A 269 6.57 -12.99 14.28
N SER A 270 6.16 -12.81 15.54
CA SER A 270 5.86 -13.92 16.45
C SER A 270 4.46 -14.50 16.29
N LYS A 271 3.66 -13.94 15.37
CA LYS A 271 2.28 -14.38 15.10
C LYS A 271 2.11 -14.82 13.66
#